data_cd5dacc995129c571467eacffd2e4bc9
#
_entry.id   cd5dacc995129c571467eacffd2e4bc9
#
_cell.length_a   1.000
_cell.length_b   1.000
_cell.length_c   1.000
_cell.angle_alpha   90.00
_cell.angle_beta   90.00
_cell.angle_gamma   90.00
#
_symmetry.space_group_name_H-M   'P 1'
#
loop_
_entity.id
_entity.type
_entity.pdbx_description
1 polymer ?
#
loop_
_entity_poly.entity_id
_entity_poly.type
_entity_poly.pdbx_seq_one_letter_code
_entity_poly.pdbx_strand_id
1 'polypeptide(L)'
;MHTPFNQSAAMPASPASSVSQTPDKSDHGVGFDAGKKVKGRKVHALVDTEGLPLRVIVHSAGIQDRDGAARVIERIRHRFPWLELIWADAGYHAHQVDAVVAKVPCLRIEIVKRSDYMKGFVVLPRRWVVERTFSWFGRNRRLAKDFENLADTLAAFISIASIQLAVRRLARM
;
A
#
# COMPACT_ATOMS: atom_id res chain seq x y z
N MET A 1 23.76 -11.67 20.47
CA MET A 1 22.67 -10.74 20.83
C MET A 1 21.78 -10.59 19.61
N HIS A 2 20.64 -11.30 19.58
CA HIS A 2 19.67 -11.14 18.50
C HIS A 2 18.93 -9.82 18.75
N THR A 3 19.14 -8.85 17.90
CA THR A 3 18.23 -7.69 17.79
C THR A 3 16.83 -8.21 17.44
N PRO A 4 15.79 -7.88 18.20
CA PRO A 4 14.45 -8.31 17.84
C PRO A 4 14.09 -7.68 16.50
N PHE A 5 13.78 -8.51 15.53
CA PHE A 5 13.23 -8.11 14.23
C PHE A 5 12.02 -7.22 14.50
N ASN A 6 12.07 -5.98 14.06
CA ASN A 6 11.01 -5.01 14.31
C ASN A 6 9.75 -5.45 13.57
N GLN A 7 8.78 -6.00 14.30
CA GLN A 7 7.57 -6.67 13.79
C GLN A 7 6.48 -5.69 13.32
N SER A 8 6.86 -4.47 12.97
CA SER A 8 5.93 -3.42 12.59
C SER A 8 5.87 -3.24 11.07
N ALA A 9 4.69 -3.07 10.54
CA ALA A 9 4.48 -2.77 9.13
C ALA A 9 3.58 -1.54 8.96
N ALA A 10 3.74 -0.80 7.87
CA ALA A 10 2.96 0.39 7.57
C ALA A 10 2.07 0.17 6.34
N MET A 11 0.80 0.54 6.43
CA MET A 11 -0.11 0.63 5.29
C MET A 11 -0.15 2.04 4.70
N PRO A 12 -0.30 2.18 3.39
CA PRO A 12 -0.32 3.47 2.75
C PRO A 12 -1.55 4.29 3.14
N ALA A 13 -1.31 5.56 3.29
CA ALA A 13 -2.34 6.57 3.22
C ALA A 13 -2.99 6.59 1.84
N SER A 14 -4.29 6.77 1.82
CA SER A 14 -5.12 6.82 0.63
C SER A 14 -4.65 7.76 -0.50
N PRO A 15 -4.04 8.92 -0.28
CA PRO A 15 -3.62 9.78 -1.40
C PRO A 15 -2.34 9.35 -2.11
N ALA A 16 -1.50 8.57 -1.45
CA ALA A 16 -0.25 8.07 -2.03
C ALA A 16 -0.43 6.78 -2.83
N SER A 17 -1.59 6.11 -2.71
CA SER A 17 -1.96 5.09 -3.66
C SER A 17 -2.09 5.77 -5.02
N SER A 18 -1.11 5.54 -5.87
CA SER A 18 -1.12 6.09 -7.21
C SER A 18 -2.32 5.52 -7.95
N VAL A 19 -3.34 6.33 -8.14
CA VAL A 19 -4.32 6.04 -9.19
C VAL A 19 -3.56 6.27 -10.48
N SER A 20 -3.09 5.20 -11.05
CA SER A 20 -2.42 5.25 -12.33
C SER A 20 -3.47 5.48 -13.39
N GLN A 21 -3.35 6.59 -14.14
CA GLN A 21 -4.21 6.87 -15.28
C GLN A 21 -3.99 5.76 -16.30
N THR A 22 -5.04 5.01 -16.59
CA THR A 22 -5.02 4.00 -17.65
C THR A 22 -5.44 4.67 -18.95
N PRO A 23 -4.68 4.53 -20.04
CA PRO A 23 -5.14 4.95 -21.36
C PRO A 23 -6.44 4.22 -21.73
N ASP A 24 -7.29 4.86 -22.44
CA ASP A 24 -8.72 4.63 -22.70
C ASP A 24 -9.11 3.28 -23.37
N LYS A 25 -8.30 2.24 -23.33
CA LYS A 25 -8.45 1.07 -24.20
C LYS A 25 -8.93 -0.25 -23.57
N SER A 26 -9.13 -0.35 -22.27
CA SER A 26 -9.70 -1.57 -21.71
C SER A 26 -10.53 -1.31 -20.44
N ASP A 27 -11.81 -1.70 -20.47
CA ASP A 27 -12.70 -1.63 -19.31
C ASP A 27 -12.44 -2.69 -18.23
N HIS A 28 -11.45 -3.57 -18.44
CA HIS A 28 -11.18 -4.67 -17.52
C HIS A 28 -10.50 -4.18 -16.23
N GLY A 29 -11.31 -4.04 -15.17
CA GLY A 29 -10.83 -3.71 -13.83
C GLY A 29 -10.41 -2.25 -13.64
N VAL A 30 -10.82 -1.36 -14.55
CA VAL A 30 -10.64 0.09 -14.46
C VAL A 30 -11.88 0.71 -13.80
N GLY A 31 -11.70 1.72 -12.95
CA GLY A 31 -12.79 2.45 -12.32
C GLY A 31 -12.48 3.93 -12.19
N PHE A 32 -13.44 4.68 -11.66
CA PHE A 32 -13.30 6.11 -11.42
C PHE A 32 -13.17 6.39 -9.92
N ASP A 33 -12.10 7.05 -9.52
CA ASP A 33 -11.94 7.58 -8.16
C ASP A 33 -12.57 8.97 -8.10
N ALA A 34 -13.73 9.07 -7.45
CA ALA A 34 -14.47 10.34 -7.35
C ALA A 34 -13.71 11.38 -6.50
N GLY A 35 -12.92 10.97 -5.53
CA GLY A 35 -12.13 11.87 -4.68
C GLY A 35 -10.97 12.52 -5.44
N LYS A 36 -10.27 11.73 -6.26
CA LYS A 36 -9.14 12.20 -7.08
C LYS A 36 -9.55 12.65 -8.48
N LYS A 37 -10.80 12.39 -8.89
CA LYS A 37 -11.33 12.66 -10.23
C LYS A 37 -10.50 12.02 -11.35
N VAL A 38 -10.04 10.80 -11.14
CA VAL A 38 -9.16 10.06 -12.06
C VAL A 38 -9.75 8.69 -12.37
N LYS A 39 -9.76 8.31 -13.66
CA LYS A 39 -10.07 6.96 -14.13
C LYS A 39 -8.79 6.12 -14.12
N GLY A 40 -8.83 4.92 -13.53
CA GLY A 40 -7.66 4.05 -13.47
C GLY A 40 -7.81 2.88 -12.52
N ARG A 41 -6.66 2.34 -12.10
CA ARG A 41 -6.57 1.31 -11.07
C ARG A 41 -5.91 1.88 -9.82
N LYS A 42 -6.30 1.34 -8.69
CA LYS A 42 -5.77 1.70 -7.38
C LYS A 42 -4.83 0.60 -6.90
N VAL A 43 -3.67 1.01 -6.43
CA VAL A 43 -2.67 0.12 -5.87
C VAL A 43 -2.63 0.30 -4.35
N HIS A 44 -2.85 -0.76 -3.59
CA HIS A 44 -2.61 -0.80 -2.15
C HIS A 44 -1.36 -1.61 -1.86
N ALA A 45 -0.48 -1.08 -1.03
CA ALA A 45 0.71 -1.78 -0.59
C ALA A 45 0.79 -1.79 0.94
N LEU A 46 1.09 -2.96 1.49
CA LEU A 46 1.59 -3.10 2.83
C LEU A 46 3.10 -3.20 2.76
N VAL A 47 3.79 -2.34 3.50
CA VAL A 47 5.26 -2.29 3.51
C VAL A 47 5.78 -2.47 4.93
N ASP A 48 7.00 -2.99 5.06
CA ASP A 48 7.70 -3.02 6.34
C ASP A 48 8.23 -1.61 6.72
N THR A 49 8.90 -1.50 7.85
CA THR A 49 9.48 -0.24 8.34
C THR A 49 10.59 0.31 7.44
N GLU A 50 11.19 -0.54 6.62
CA GLU A 50 12.20 -0.20 5.63
C GLU A 50 11.59 0.22 4.28
N GLY A 51 10.28 0.02 4.08
CA GLY A 51 9.55 0.28 2.84
C GLY A 51 9.67 -0.86 1.81
N LEU A 52 10.03 -2.08 2.24
CA LEU A 52 9.93 -3.24 1.37
C LEU A 52 8.49 -3.73 1.35
N PRO A 53 7.90 -3.96 0.17
CA PRO A 53 6.54 -4.43 0.07
C PRO A 53 6.38 -5.86 0.60
N LEU A 54 5.51 -6.03 1.58
CA LEU A 54 5.07 -7.32 2.08
C LEU A 54 3.92 -7.86 1.23
N ARG A 55 3.03 -6.97 0.81
CA ARG A 55 1.89 -7.30 -0.04
C ARG A 55 1.46 -6.12 -0.88
N VAL A 56 1.10 -6.39 -2.13
CA VAL A 56 0.52 -5.41 -3.06
C VAL A 56 -0.76 -5.98 -3.65
N ILE A 57 -1.78 -5.14 -3.76
CA ILE A 57 -3.04 -5.45 -4.42
C ILE A 57 -3.35 -4.34 -5.41
N VAL A 58 -3.76 -4.73 -6.61
CA VAL A 58 -4.24 -3.83 -7.66
C VAL A 58 -5.72 -4.10 -7.91
N HIS A 59 -6.52 -3.06 -7.92
CA HIS A 59 -7.94 -3.17 -8.20
C HIS A 59 -8.50 -1.89 -8.86
N SER A 60 -9.75 -1.94 -9.27
CA SER A 60 -10.46 -0.78 -9.85
C SER A 60 -10.41 0.43 -8.90
N ALA A 61 -10.16 1.61 -9.44
CA ALA A 61 -10.15 2.85 -8.66
C ALA A 61 -11.52 3.22 -8.07
N GLY A 62 -12.62 2.63 -8.58
CA GLY A 62 -13.95 2.79 -8.01
C GLY A 62 -14.16 2.10 -6.66
N ILE A 63 -13.27 1.15 -6.28
CA ILE A 63 -13.32 0.51 -4.97
C ILE A 63 -12.76 1.48 -3.92
N GLN A 64 -13.49 1.64 -2.81
CA GLN A 64 -13.05 2.53 -1.73
C GLN A 64 -11.82 1.97 -1.01
N ASP A 65 -11.00 2.86 -0.42
CA ASP A 65 -9.74 2.48 0.21
C ASP A 65 -9.92 1.49 1.36
N ARG A 66 -11.00 1.65 2.16
CA ARG A 66 -11.36 0.74 3.24
C ARG A 66 -11.62 -0.69 2.77
N ASP A 67 -12.25 -0.87 1.60
CA ASP A 67 -12.54 -2.20 1.05
C ASP A 67 -11.28 -2.84 0.46
N GLY A 68 -10.39 -2.01 -0.12
CA GLY A 68 -9.06 -2.43 -0.55
C GLY A 68 -8.19 -2.89 0.61
N ALA A 69 -8.22 -2.17 1.74
CA ALA A 69 -7.48 -2.53 2.94
C ALA A 69 -7.86 -3.89 3.50
N ALA A 70 -9.16 -4.20 3.58
CA ALA A 70 -9.63 -5.50 4.05
C ALA A 70 -9.01 -6.65 3.24
N ARG A 71 -8.94 -6.52 1.91
CA ARG A 71 -8.30 -7.50 1.02
C ARG A 71 -6.79 -7.65 1.24
N VAL A 72 -6.11 -6.56 1.62
CA VAL A 72 -4.68 -6.62 1.95
C VAL A 72 -4.46 -7.43 3.23
N ILE A 73 -5.28 -7.21 4.25
CA ILE A 73 -5.12 -7.82 5.58
C ILE A 73 -5.56 -9.29 5.60
N GLU A 74 -6.63 -9.64 4.87
CA GLU A 74 -7.29 -10.95 4.94
C GLU A 74 -6.34 -12.14 4.78
N ARG A 75 -5.32 -12.03 3.93
CA ARG A 75 -4.37 -13.12 3.69
C ARG A 75 -2.98 -12.88 4.28
N ILE A 76 -2.82 -11.80 5.07
CA ILE A 76 -1.49 -11.43 5.57
C ILE A 76 -0.98 -12.41 6.60
N ARG A 77 -1.87 -12.95 7.44
CA ARG A 77 -1.53 -13.84 8.54
C ARG A 77 -0.83 -15.13 8.12
N HIS A 78 -1.29 -15.74 7.03
CA HIS A 78 -0.68 -16.98 6.52
C HIS A 78 0.76 -16.76 6.07
N ARG A 79 1.07 -15.57 5.60
CA ARG A 79 2.39 -15.26 5.03
C ARG A 79 3.33 -14.60 6.03
N PHE A 80 2.77 -13.84 6.97
CA PHE A 80 3.51 -13.08 7.98
C PHE A 80 2.89 -13.27 9.37
N PRO A 81 3.02 -14.46 9.97
CA PRO A 81 2.39 -14.78 11.27
C PRO A 81 2.95 -13.95 12.42
N TRP A 82 4.14 -13.37 12.25
CA TRP A 82 4.84 -12.50 13.19
C TRP A 82 4.38 -11.05 13.17
N LEU A 83 3.50 -10.67 12.22
CA LEU A 83 3.03 -9.29 12.08
C LEU A 83 2.00 -8.98 13.17
N GLU A 84 2.32 -8.02 14.04
CA GLU A 84 1.48 -7.65 15.19
C GLU A 84 0.87 -6.25 15.04
N LEU A 85 1.51 -5.34 14.32
CA LEU A 85 1.11 -3.95 14.23
C LEU A 85 1.18 -3.42 12.80
N ILE A 86 0.08 -2.76 12.39
CA ILE A 86 0.01 -2.03 11.12
C ILE A 86 -0.32 -0.57 11.43
N TRP A 87 0.47 0.35 10.91
CA TRP A 87 0.11 1.76 10.88
C TRP A 87 -0.64 2.08 9.59
N ALA A 88 -1.78 2.71 9.72
CA ALA A 88 -2.63 3.08 8.59
C ALA A 88 -3.06 4.54 8.65
N ASP A 89 -3.44 5.10 7.52
CA ASP A 89 -4.02 6.43 7.39
C ASP A 89 -5.50 6.45 7.87
N ALA A 90 -6.01 7.64 8.13
CA ALA A 90 -7.39 7.89 8.50
C ALA A 90 -8.42 7.35 7.48
N GLY A 91 -8.07 7.26 6.19
CA GLY A 91 -8.91 6.65 5.17
C GLY A 91 -9.20 5.16 5.38
N TYR A 92 -8.44 4.50 6.25
CA TYR A 92 -8.61 3.10 6.63
C TYR A 92 -9.39 2.90 7.93
N HIS A 93 -9.84 3.99 8.56
CA HIS A 93 -10.69 3.89 9.75
C HIS A 93 -12.11 3.53 9.34
N ALA A 94 -12.42 2.24 9.37
CA ALA A 94 -13.74 1.73 9.02
C ALA A 94 -14.03 0.41 9.73
N HIS A 95 -15.30 0.19 10.05
CA HIS A 95 -15.78 -1.03 10.67
C HIS A 95 -15.40 -2.31 9.89
N GLN A 96 -15.30 -2.23 8.56
CA GLN A 96 -14.85 -3.36 7.73
C GLN A 96 -13.41 -3.77 8.04
N VAL A 97 -12.53 -2.79 8.26
CA VAL A 97 -11.12 -3.04 8.61
C VAL A 97 -11.04 -3.66 9.99
N ASP A 98 -11.78 -3.11 10.96
CA ASP A 98 -11.83 -3.63 12.33
C ASP A 98 -12.36 -5.08 12.36
N ALA A 99 -13.40 -5.38 11.56
CA ALA A 99 -13.96 -6.73 11.44
C ALA A 99 -12.99 -7.75 10.84
N VAL A 100 -12.11 -7.32 9.93
CA VAL A 100 -11.07 -8.20 9.35
C VAL A 100 -9.92 -8.38 10.34
N VAL A 101 -9.51 -7.31 11.02
CA VAL A 101 -8.46 -7.37 12.05
C VAL A 101 -8.87 -8.27 13.21
N ALA A 102 -10.13 -8.19 13.65
CA ALA A 102 -10.67 -9.04 14.72
C ALA A 102 -10.56 -10.54 14.41
N LYS A 103 -10.51 -10.92 13.13
CA LYS A 103 -10.30 -12.31 12.68
C LYS A 103 -8.83 -12.73 12.67
N VAL A 104 -7.91 -11.79 12.86
CA VAL A 104 -6.47 -12.04 12.82
C VAL A 104 -5.91 -11.89 14.24
N PRO A 105 -5.70 -12.99 14.98
CA PRO A 105 -5.19 -12.93 16.35
C PRO A 105 -3.87 -12.15 16.43
N CYS A 106 -3.73 -11.34 17.48
CA CYS A 106 -2.54 -10.53 17.78
C CYS A 106 -2.24 -9.38 16.80
N LEU A 107 -3.04 -9.19 15.75
CA LEU A 107 -2.86 -8.04 14.84
C LEU A 107 -3.62 -6.82 15.39
N ARG A 108 -2.93 -5.67 15.40
CA ARG A 108 -3.52 -4.36 15.75
C ARG A 108 -3.31 -3.39 14.60
N ILE A 109 -4.26 -2.48 14.42
CA ILE A 109 -4.11 -1.34 13.50
C ILE A 109 -4.12 -0.06 14.32
N GLU A 110 -3.10 0.76 14.11
CA GLU A 110 -3.02 2.12 14.65
C GLU A 110 -3.23 3.13 13.52
N ILE A 111 -4.24 3.97 13.67
CA ILE A 111 -4.50 5.04 12.70
C ILE A 111 -3.62 6.23 13.02
N VAL A 112 -2.71 6.54 12.10
CA VAL A 112 -1.83 7.71 12.20
C VAL A 112 -2.59 8.92 11.67
N LYS A 113 -3.14 9.71 12.60
CA LYS A 113 -3.84 10.97 12.27
C LYS A 113 -2.84 12.13 12.26
N ARG A 114 -3.09 13.09 11.37
CA ARG A 114 -2.45 14.41 11.48
C ARG A 114 -3.05 15.12 12.69
N SER A 115 -2.21 15.69 13.54
CA SER A 115 -2.70 16.54 14.62
C SER A 115 -3.29 17.83 14.04
N ASP A 116 -4.48 18.22 14.50
CA ASP A 116 -5.18 19.43 14.04
C ASP A 116 -4.40 20.73 14.36
N TYR A 117 -3.47 20.66 15.31
CA TYR A 117 -2.58 21.78 15.68
C TYR A 117 -1.39 21.98 14.72
N MET A 118 -1.13 21.07 13.81
CA MET A 118 -0.01 21.16 12.87
C MET A 118 -0.41 21.96 11.62
N LYS A 119 0.04 23.22 11.56
CA LYS A 119 -0.06 24.06 10.36
C LYS A 119 1.12 23.77 9.41
N GLY A 120 0.85 23.68 8.10
CA GLY A 120 1.88 23.44 7.08
C GLY A 120 2.15 21.97 6.76
N PHE A 121 3.18 21.69 5.99
CA PHE A 121 3.61 20.33 5.64
C PHE A 121 4.40 19.72 6.79
N VAL A 122 3.88 18.65 7.36
CA VAL A 122 4.55 17.88 8.43
C VAL A 122 4.73 16.45 7.98
N VAL A 123 5.97 15.99 7.98
CA VAL A 123 6.30 14.58 7.71
C VAL A 123 5.91 13.74 8.93
N LEU A 124 4.91 12.90 8.80
CA LEU A 124 4.54 11.92 9.82
C LEU A 124 5.51 10.73 9.74
N PRO A 125 6.35 10.48 10.77
CA PRO A 125 7.51 9.58 10.64
C PRO A 125 7.21 8.17 10.13
N ARG A 126 6.03 7.62 10.39
CA ARG A 126 5.68 6.24 10.00
C ARG A 126 4.91 6.17 8.68
N ARG A 127 4.34 7.27 8.24
CA ARG A 127 3.51 7.34 7.03
C ARG A 127 4.31 7.51 5.75
N TRP A 128 5.35 8.33 5.78
CA TRP A 128 6.16 8.64 4.60
C TRP A 128 6.87 7.42 3.99
N VAL A 129 7.03 6.33 4.76
CA VAL A 129 7.70 5.09 4.31
C VAL A 129 7.02 4.50 3.08
N VAL A 130 5.70 4.45 3.08
CA VAL A 130 4.90 3.98 1.96
C VAL A 130 4.97 4.93 0.76
N GLU A 131 4.86 6.24 1.01
CA GLU A 131 4.97 7.26 -0.04
C GLU A 131 6.33 7.17 -0.74
N ARG A 132 7.39 6.96 0.03
CA ARG A 132 8.73 6.68 -0.48
C ARG A 132 8.77 5.43 -1.36
N THR A 133 8.11 4.36 -0.95
CA THR A 133 8.06 3.11 -1.71
C THR A 133 7.36 3.31 -3.05
N PHE A 134 6.23 4.00 -3.08
CA PHE A 134 5.57 4.35 -4.34
C PHE A 134 6.42 5.26 -5.21
N SER A 135 7.15 6.20 -4.62
CA SER A 135 8.11 7.04 -5.34
C SER A 135 9.22 6.20 -6.01
N TRP A 136 9.69 5.13 -5.35
CA TRP A 136 10.66 4.21 -5.96
C TRP A 136 10.05 3.42 -7.13
N PHE A 137 8.79 2.98 -7.01
CA PHE A 137 8.10 2.32 -8.12
C PHE A 137 7.97 3.26 -9.32
N GLY A 138 7.60 4.51 -9.10
CA GLY A 138 7.46 5.52 -10.16
C GLY A 138 8.75 5.82 -10.92
N ARG A 139 9.94 5.49 -10.37
CA ARG A 139 11.22 5.57 -11.09
C ARG A 139 11.38 4.50 -12.17
N ASN A 140 10.60 3.43 -12.11
CA ASN A 140 10.56 2.44 -13.16
C ASN A 140 9.64 2.95 -14.27
N ARG A 141 10.20 3.12 -15.47
CA ARG A 141 9.46 3.65 -16.62
C ARG A 141 8.13 2.94 -16.85
N ARG A 142 8.08 1.62 -16.64
CA ARG A 142 6.88 0.80 -16.82
C ARG A 142 5.80 1.05 -15.77
N LEU A 143 6.18 1.56 -14.60
CA LEU A 143 5.27 1.86 -13.49
C LEU A 143 4.98 3.35 -13.33
N ALA A 144 5.53 4.21 -14.19
CA ALA A 144 5.26 5.65 -14.18
C ALA A 144 3.79 5.97 -14.52
N LYS A 145 3.17 5.10 -15.33
CA LYS A 145 1.73 5.06 -15.63
C LYS A 145 1.29 3.60 -15.75
N ASP A 146 -0.01 3.34 -15.65
CA ASP A 146 -0.57 2.02 -15.90
C ASP A 146 -0.83 1.84 -17.41
N PHE A 147 0.04 1.12 -18.08
CA PHE A 147 -0.08 0.76 -19.49
C PHE A 147 -0.63 -0.66 -19.70
N GLU A 148 -0.94 -1.36 -18.60
CA GLU A 148 -1.27 -2.78 -18.66
C GLU A 148 -2.77 -3.00 -18.88
N ASN A 149 -3.11 -4.01 -19.68
CA ASN A 149 -4.52 -4.38 -19.90
C ASN A 149 -5.11 -5.08 -18.67
N LEU A 150 -4.31 -5.86 -17.94
CA LEU A 150 -4.76 -6.63 -16.78
C LEU A 150 -4.16 -6.09 -15.48
N ALA A 151 -4.96 -6.09 -14.42
CA ALA A 151 -4.52 -5.71 -13.07
C ALA A 151 -3.40 -6.62 -12.56
N ASP A 152 -3.45 -7.92 -12.89
CA ASP A 152 -2.45 -8.89 -12.49
C ASP A 152 -1.09 -8.63 -13.15
N THR A 153 -1.08 -8.16 -14.40
CA THR A 153 0.16 -7.76 -15.08
C THR A 153 0.80 -6.57 -14.39
N LEU A 154 0.01 -5.55 -14.02
CA LEU A 154 0.51 -4.42 -13.23
C LEU A 154 1.06 -4.89 -11.88
N ALA A 155 0.35 -5.77 -11.18
CA ALA A 155 0.81 -6.34 -9.91
C ALA A 155 2.13 -7.13 -10.07
N ALA A 156 2.30 -7.86 -11.16
CA ALA A 156 3.52 -8.57 -11.48
C ALA A 156 4.71 -7.60 -11.69
N PHE A 157 4.52 -6.50 -12.44
CA PHE A 157 5.57 -5.49 -12.61
C PHE A 157 5.95 -4.80 -11.29
N ILE A 158 4.97 -4.54 -10.41
CA ILE A 158 5.25 -4.00 -9.08
C ILE A 158 6.06 -5.02 -8.26
N SER A 159 5.74 -6.31 -8.36
CA SER A 159 6.48 -7.37 -7.68
C SER A 159 7.93 -7.46 -8.18
N ILE A 160 8.17 -7.38 -9.47
CA ILE A 160 9.52 -7.34 -10.07
C ILE A 160 10.29 -6.11 -9.57
N ALA A 161 9.66 -4.93 -9.55
CA ALA A 161 10.28 -3.72 -9.03
C ALA A 161 10.62 -3.83 -7.53
N SER A 162 9.79 -4.54 -6.76
CA SER A 162 10.03 -4.82 -5.34
C SER A 162 11.23 -5.73 -5.14
N ILE A 163 11.35 -6.79 -5.96
CA ILE A 163 12.52 -7.70 -5.96
C ILE A 163 13.79 -6.91 -6.31
N GLN A 164 13.74 -6.09 -7.35
CA GLN A 164 14.88 -5.25 -7.72
C GLN A 164 15.31 -4.33 -6.57
N LEU A 165 14.35 -3.75 -5.85
CA LEU A 165 14.63 -2.90 -4.69
C LEU A 165 15.29 -3.70 -3.56
N ALA A 166 14.78 -4.88 -3.26
CA ALA A 166 15.33 -5.77 -2.22
C ALA A 166 16.76 -6.21 -2.56
N VAL A 167 16.99 -6.66 -3.80
CA VAL A 167 18.33 -7.07 -4.27
C VAL A 167 19.35 -5.94 -4.19
N ARG A 168 18.96 -4.72 -4.61
CA ARG A 168 19.83 -3.54 -4.50
C ARG A 168 20.19 -3.18 -3.06
N ARG A 169 19.32 -3.46 -2.10
CA ARG A 169 19.62 -3.25 -0.69
C ARG A 169 20.56 -4.30 -0.15
N LEU A 170 20.30 -5.58 -0.44
CA LEU A 170 21.19 -6.66 -0.05
C LEU A 170 22.61 -6.47 -0.60
N ALA A 171 22.75 -5.98 -1.83
CA ALA A 171 24.06 -5.72 -2.43
C ALA A 171 24.83 -4.55 -1.81
N ARG A 172 24.21 -3.77 -0.91
CA ARG A 172 24.85 -2.63 -0.22
C ARG A 172 25.16 -2.90 1.26
N MET A 173 24.74 -4.05 1.75
CA MET A 173 25.06 -4.54 3.10
C MET A 173 26.41 -5.22 3.12
#